data_cdd401d159199d4b9f7a08d621956159
#
_entry.id   cdd401d159199d4b9f7a08d621956159
#
_cell.length_a   1.000
_cell.length_b   1.000
_cell.length_c   1.000
_cell.angle_alpha   90.00
_cell.angle_beta   90.00
_cell.angle_gamma   90.00
#
_symmetry.space_group_name_H-M   'P 1'
#
loop_
_entity.id
_entity.type
_entity.pdbx_description
1 polymer ?
#
loop_
_entity_poly.entity_id
_entity_poly.type
_entity_poly.pdbx_seq_one_letter_code
_entity_poly.pdbx_strand_id
1 'polypeptide(L)'
;MKIRKISKRSLPNRASESWVDTTRRVYCEGEYAFVPVKEGYPFDGEIPDRTPYAGPGYQRMGDTLLLHGDAPTSEQLAALIAWENPICVLHAATHEGVMRTPKAVVLFGQPHDVTFREAGITYTLDPSKVMFSQGNRGEKLRLRSLVRPGERIADMFAGIGYFTLSAALAGGNVHAVEINPVSFAYLQKNIEANGLAGRVIPELGDCREKLTGIYDRILMGHFEAPAFLENALNHAEPGTVLHVHGVGDRKNEISETVEGAGFTYVISEHKVKKYAGRLWHSVWDVKLV
;
A
#
# COMPACT_ATOMS: atom_id res chain seq x y z
N MET A 1 29.81 12.61 -13.08
CA MET A 1 29.88 11.83 -11.81
C MET A 1 30.80 10.64 -12.06
N LYS A 2 31.87 10.48 -11.26
CA LYS A 2 32.75 9.30 -11.28
C LYS A 2 32.04 8.10 -10.67
N ILE A 3 32.19 6.93 -11.27
CA ILE A 3 31.48 5.69 -10.83
C ILE A 3 32.41 4.49 -10.79
N ARG A 4 32.07 3.52 -9.93
CA ARG A 4 32.54 2.13 -10.03
C ARG A 4 31.40 1.22 -10.43
N LYS A 5 31.68 0.34 -11.38
CA LYS A 5 30.77 -0.70 -11.85
C LYS A 5 30.94 -1.95 -11.02
N ILE A 6 29.94 -2.33 -10.24
CA ILE A 6 29.96 -3.54 -9.41
C ILE A 6 28.74 -4.41 -9.71
N SER A 7 28.80 -5.70 -9.36
CA SER A 7 27.59 -6.54 -9.40
C SER A 7 26.55 -6.02 -8.41
N LYS A 8 25.27 -6.00 -8.78
CA LYS A 8 24.15 -5.68 -7.87
C LYS A 8 24.17 -6.51 -6.60
N ARG A 9 24.60 -7.77 -6.68
CA ARG A 9 24.70 -8.68 -5.52
C ARG A 9 25.72 -8.19 -4.48
N SER A 10 26.74 -7.46 -4.91
CA SER A 10 27.79 -6.93 -4.04
C SER A 10 27.42 -5.59 -3.40
N LEU A 11 26.36 -4.91 -3.88
CA LEU A 11 26.01 -3.57 -3.45
C LEU A 11 25.72 -3.47 -1.94
N PRO A 12 24.96 -4.39 -1.28
CA PRO A 12 24.67 -4.28 0.15
C PRO A 12 25.92 -4.25 1.02
N ASN A 13 26.95 -4.99 0.63
CA ASN A 13 28.20 -5.12 1.40
C ASN A 13 29.18 -3.95 1.14
N ARG A 14 28.96 -3.17 0.08
CA ARG A 14 29.87 -2.09 -0.35
C ARG A 14 29.29 -0.69 -0.15
N ALA A 15 28.01 -0.57 0.17
CA ALA A 15 27.35 0.74 0.31
C ALA A 15 27.92 1.61 1.45
N SER A 16 28.64 1.02 2.42
CA SER A 16 29.28 1.71 3.55
C SER A 16 30.80 1.89 3.39
N GLU A 17 31.38 1.49 2.26
CA GLU A 17 32.82 1.67 2.03
C GLU A 17 33.21 3.15 1.91
N SER A 18 34.42 3.49 2.35
CA SER A 18 34.92 4.88 2.45
C SER A 18 34.93 5.64 1.13
N TRP A 19 35.08 4.92 0.00
CA TRP A 19 35.12 5.51 -1.34
C TRP A 19 33.75 5.86 -1.92
N VAL A 20 32.65 5.36 -1.32
CA VAL A 20 31.30 5.58 -1.82
C VAL A 20 30.84 7.00 -1.50
N ASP A 21 30.41 7.72 -2.53
CA ASP A 21 29.73 9.01 -2.38
C ASP A 21 28.26 8.79 -2.06
N THR A 22 27.91 8.80 -0.78
CA THR A 22 26.55 8.61 -0.28
C THR A 22 25.63 9.82 -0.51
N THR A 23 26.15 10.95 -0.97
CA THR A 23 25.34 12.13 -1.34
C THR A 23 24.66 11.96 -2.70
N ARG A 24 25.09 10.96 -3.47
CA ARG A 24 24.60 10.65 -4.81
C ARG A 24 23.95 9.29 -4.86
N ARG A 25 22.98 9.12 -5.75
CA ARG A 25 22.28 7.86 -5.92
C ARG A 25 23.07 6.87 -6.78
N VAL A 26 23.04 5.61 -6.37
CA VAL A 26 23.51 4.48 -7.18
C VAL A 26 22.57 4.30 -8.37
N TYR A 27 23.12 4.18 -9.56
CA TYR A 27 22.39 3.81 -10.76
C TYR A 27 22.53 2.30 -11.01
N CYS A 28 21.46 1.64 -11.41
CA CYS A 28 21.47 0.20 -11.67
C CYS A 28 20.97 -0.10 -13.09
N GLU A 29 21.71 -0.93 -13.83
CA GLU A 29 21.33 -1.40 -15.16
C GLU A 29 21.71 -2.87 -15.31
N GLY A 30 20.76 -3.70 -15.75
CA GLY A 30 20.98 -5.16 -15.84
C GLY A 30 21.44 -5.73 -14.50
N GLU A 31 22.53 -6.51 -14.50
CA GLU A 31 23.15 -7.14 -13.32
C GLU A 31 24.13 -6.22 -12.59
N TYR A 32 24.32 -4.97 -13.05
CA TYR A 32 25.33 -4.07 -12.54
C TYR A 32 24.72 -2.90 -11.76
N ALA A 33 25.50 -2.44 -10.76
CA ALA A 33 25.29 -1.19 -10.05
C ALA A 33 26.48 -0.25 -10.35
N PHE A 34 26.17 0.99 -10.69
CA PHE A 34 27.12 2.06 -10.93
C PHE A 34 27.14 2.96 -9.69
N VAL A 35 28.12 2.71 -8.83
CA VAL A 35 28.21 3.33 -7.50
C VAL A 35 29.01 4.63 -7.62
N PRO A 36 28.45 5.78 -7.18
CA PRO A 36 29.17 7.04 -7.14
C PRO A 36 30.42 6.96 -6.28
N VAL A 37 31.52 7.56 -6.77
CA VAL A 37 32.83 7.53 -6.12
C VAL A 37 33.20 8.93 -5.65
N LYS A 38 33.64 9.03 -4.39
CA LYS A 38 34.20 10.27 -3.83
C LYS A 38 35.46 10.69 -4.56
N GLU A 39 35.72 11.99 -4.55
CA GLU A 39 36.95 12.55 -5.12
C GLU A 39 38.20 11.96 -4.46
N GLY A 40 39.22 11.70 -5.25
CA GLY A 40 40.48 11.10 -4.78
C GLY A 40 40.51 9.56 -4.78
N TYR A 41 39.41 8.89 -5.05
CA TYR A 41 39.38 7.42 -5.15
C TYR A 41 39.40 6.95 -6.62
N PRO A 42 39.96 5.75 -6.91
CA PRO A 42 39.88 5.14 -8.23
C PRO A 42 38.47 4.93 -8.71
N PHE A 43 38.19 5.11 -9.99
CA PHE A 43 36.90 4.93 -10.63
C PHE A 43 37.01 4.20 -11.96
N ASP A 44 35.94 3.56 -12.42
CA ASP A 44 35.92 2.76 -13.64
C ASP A 44 35.41 3.56 -14.85
N GLY A 45 34.70 4.66 -14.62
CA GLY A 45 34.14 5.49 -15.68
C GLY A 45 33.41 6.72 -15.15
N GLU A 46 32.94 7.54 -16.08
CA GLU A 46 32.17 8.74 -15.77
C GLU A 46 30.80 8.65 -16.45
N ILE A 47 29.76 9.03 -15.71
CA ILE A 47 28.42 9.22 -16.24
C ILE A 47 27.99 10.67 -16.01
N PRO A 48 27.16 11.25 -16.90
CA PRO A 48 26.65 12.60 -16.70
C PRO A 48 25.99 12.77 -15.33
N ASP A 49 26.23 13.89 -14.69
CA ASP A 49 25.46 14.25 -13.49
C ASP A 49 24.02 14.51 -13.91
N ARG A 50 23.10 13.79 -13.27
CA ARG A 50 21.67 14.05 -13.46
C ARG A 50 21.24 15.14 -12.49
N THR A 51 20.59 16.17 -12.99
CA THR A 51 19.95 17.18 -12.15
C THR A 51 18.81 16.50 -11.39
N PRO A 52 18.81 16.52 -10.04
CA PRO A 52 17.73 15.95 -9.27
C PRO A 52 16.39 16.58 -9.66
N TYR A 53 15.36 15.76 -9.75
CA TYR A 53 14.00 16.26 -9.95
C TYR A 53 13.55 17.07 -8.73
N ALA A 54 13.11 18.31 -8.96
CA ALA A 54 12.70 19.26 -7.92
C ALA A 54 11.20 19.64 -8.01
N GLY A 55 10.40 18.85 -8.70
CA GLY A 55 8.94 19.07 -8.84
C GLY A 55 8.11 18.36 -7.78
N PRO A 56 6.79 18.25 -8.02
CA PRO A 56 5.85 17.56 -7.13
C PRO A 56 6.26 16.13 -6.79
N GLY A 57 5.91 15.68 -5.58
CA GLY A 57 6.17 14.31 -5.15
C GLY A 57 5.43 13.28 -6.01
N TYR A 58 6.05 12.14 -6.22
CA TYR A 58 5.47 11.05 -6.99
C TYR A 58 5.66 9.71 -6.29
N GLN A 59 4.79 8.76 -6.62
CA GLN A 59 4.89 7.37 -6.27
C GLN A 59 5.32 6.57 -7.49
N ARG A 60 6.37 5.73 -7.35
CA ARG A 60 6.78 4.81 -8.40
C ARG A 60 6.12 3.45 -8.20
N MET A 61 5.45 2.95 -9.23
CA MET A 61 4.84 1.61 -9.29
C MET A 61 5.35 0.92 -10.56
N GLY A 62 6.33 0.03 -10.41
CA GLY A 62 7.01 -0.55 -11.56
C GLY A 62 7.67 0.54 -12.43
N ASP A 63 7.22 0.65 -13.67
CA ASP A 63 7.65 1.62 -14.67
C ASP A 63 6.68 2.80 -14.84
N THR A 64 5.62 2.85 -14.05
CA THR A 64 4.65 3.96 -14.01
C THR A 64 4.90 4.86 -12.81
N LEU A 65 4.79 6.16 -13.01
CA LEU A 65 4.84 7.18 -11.95
C LEU A 65 3.45 7.78 -11.75
N LEU A 66 3.04 7.88 -10.49
CA LEU A 66 1.79 8.52 -10.09
C LEU A 66 2.11 9.76 -9.26
N LEU A 67 1.78 10.95 -9.79
CA LEU A 67 1.88 12.20 -9.08
C LEU A 67 0.61 12.48 -8.29
N HIS A 68 0.78 13.14 -7.14
CA HIS A 68 -0.29 13.60 -6.27
C HIS A 68 -0.14 15.10 -5.98
N GLY A 69 -1.23 15.75 -5.57
CA GLY A 69 -1.25 17.19 -5.30
C GLY A 69 -1.35 18.01 -6.57
N ASP A 70 -0.56 19.11 -6.66
CA ASP A 70 -0.62 20.00 -7.81
C ASP A 70 -0.08 19.35 -9.08
N ALA A 71 -0.63 19.69 -10.22
CA ALA A 71 -0.14 19.23 -11.51
C ALA A 71 1.27 19.79 -11.78
N PRO A 72 2.19 19.01 -12.35
CA PRO A 72 3.54 19.51 -12.71
C PRO A 72 3.45 20.51 -13.88
N THR A 73 4.38 21.47 -13.92
CA THR A 73 4.61 22.25 -15.15
C THR A 73 5.22 21.37 -16.26
N SER A 74 5.22 21.88 -17.49
CA SER A 74 5.82 21.14 -18.62
C SER A 74 7.31 20.85 -18.40
N GLU A 75 8.06 21.83 -17.82
CA GLU A 75 9.47 21.66 -17.50
C GLU A 75 9.68 20.61 -16.38
N GLN A 76 8.85 20.64 -15.35
CA GLN A 76 8.88 19.66 -14.27
C GLN A 76 8.57 18.25 -14.78
N LEU A 77 7.58 18.10 -15.67
CA LEU A 77 7.26 16.82 -16.28
C LEU A 77 8.42 16.30 -17.14
N ALA A 78 9.01 17.16 -17.98
CA ALA A 78 10.16 16.79 -18.79
C ALA A 78 11.37 16.36 -17.92
N ALA A 79 11.63 17.11 -16.83
CA ALA A 79 12.69 16.77 -15.88
C ALA A 79 12.40 15.42 -15.16
N LEU A 80 11.14 15.15 -14.81
CA LEU A 80 10.75 13.89 -14.19
C LEU A 80 10.94 12.70 -15.13
N ILE A 81 10.53 12.85 -16.40
CA ILE A 81 10.71 11.81 -17.43
C ILE A 81 12.20 11.54 -17.64
N ALA A 82 13.01 12.58 -17.77
CA ALA A 82 14.46 12.43 -17.92
C ALA A 82 15.13 11.79 -16.68
N TRP A 83 14.61 12.10 -15.48
CA TRP A 83 15.14 11.59 -14.21
C TRP A 83 14.79 10.13 -13.97
N GLU A 84 13.54 9.73 -14.18
CA GLU A 84 13.03 8.40 -13.81
C GLU A 84 12.94 7.44 -15.01
N ASN A 85 12.92 7.94 -16.24
CA ASN A 85 12.72 7.17 -17.46
C ASN A 85 11.49 6.23 -17.37
N PRO A 86 10.29 6.76 -17.07
CA PRO A 86 9.08 5.96 -16.93
C PRO A 86 8.49 5.57 -18.29
N ILE A 87 7.68 4.52 -18.32
CA ILE A 87 6.82 4.20 -19.47
C ILE A 87 5.54 5.03 -19.44
N CYS A 88 5.01 5.29 -18.23
CA CYS A 88 3.80 6.08 -18.06
C CYS A 88 3.93 7.05 -16.87
N VAL A 89 3.34 8.24 -17.00
CA VAL A 89 3.19 9.22 -15.93
C VAL A 89 1.72 9.58 -15.80
N LEU A 90 1.17 9.37 -14.63
CA LEU A 90 -0.21 9.69 -14.27
C LEU A 90 -0.23 10.79 -13.21
N HIS A 91 -1.27 11.62 -13.21
CA HIS A 91 -1.60 12.55 -12.14
C HIS A 91 -2.98 12.21 -11.59
N ALA A 92 -3.06 11.82 -10.33
CA ALA A 92 -4.30 11.52 -9.64
C ALA A 92 -4.61 12.62 -8.62
N ALA A 93 -5.52 13.53 -8.97
CA ALA A 93 -5.93 14.62 -8.11
C ALA A 93 -6.91 14.16 -7.02
N THR A 94 -7.85 13.27 -7.34
CA THR A 94 -8.95 12.85 -6.46
C THR A 94 -9.40 11.41 -6.75
N HIS A 95 -10.26 10.90 -5.85
CA HIS A 95 -10.97 9.63 -6.02
C HIS A 95 -12.47 9.89 -5.94
N GLU A 96 -13.27 9.17 -6.71
CA GLU A 96 -14.72 9.35 -6.77
C GLU A 96 -15.50 8.14 -6.28
N GLY A 97 -16.64 8.47 -5.64
CA GLY A 97 -17.69 7.51 -5.26
C GLY A 97 -17.26 6.45 -4.27
N VAL A 98 -18.21 5.59 -3.92
CA VAL A 98 -18.05 4.46 -3.01
C VAL A 98 -16.95 3.50 -3.49
N MET A 99 -16.78 3.34 -4.80
CA MET A 99 -15.76 2.48 -5.42
C MET A 99 -14.35 3.08 -5.41
N ARG A 100 -14.19 4.34 -4.98
CA ARG A 100 -12.90 5.06 -4.90
C ARG A 100 -12.08 4.96 -6.19
N THR A 101 -12.75 5.09 -7.34
CA THR A 101 -12.08 5.07 -8.64
C THR A 101 -11.17 6.31 -8.76
N PRO A 102 -9.88 6.16 -9.10
CA PRO A 102 -8.99 7.29 -9.27
C PRO A 102 -9.40 8.11 -10.49
N LYS A 103 -9.45 9.45 -10.33
CA LYS A 103 -9.48 10.39 -11.46
C LYS A 103 -8.03 10.64 -11.89
N ALA A 104 -7.50 9.74 -12.69
CA ALA A 104 -6.14 9.86 -13.20
C ALA A 104 -6.12 10.52 -14.58
N VAL A 105 -5.30 11.55 -14.72
CA VAL A 105 -4.96 12.19 -16.00
C VAL A 105 -3.64 11.62 -16.50
N VAL A 106 -3.60 11.17 -17.75
CA VAL A 106 -2.36 10.70 -18.39
C VAL A 106 -1.53 11.92 -18.81
N LEU A 107 -0.34 12.05 -18.25
CA LEU A 107 0.59 13.12 -18.59
C LEU A 107 1.64 12.68 -19.60
N PHE A 108 1.99 11.37 -19.61
CA PHE A 108 2.97 10.79 -20.53
C PHE A 108 2.70 9.29 -20.71
N GLY A 109 2.92 8.76 -21.91
CA GLY A 109 2.80 7.35 -22.24
C GLY A 109 1.37 6.84 -22.26
N GLN A 110 1.21 5.54 -21.99
CA GLN A 110 -0.09 4.87 -21.96
C GLN A 110 -0.25 4.08 -20.65
N PRO A 111 -1.42 4.16 -19.97
CA PRO A 111 -1.72 3.34 -18.80
C PRO A 111 -1.68 1.86 -19.12
N HIS A 112 -1.16 1.06 -18.21
CA HIS A 112 -1.06 -0.39 -18.34
C HIS A 112 -0.98 -1.06 -16.97
N ASP A 113 -1.13 -2.38 -16.95
CA ASP A 113 -0.92 -3.17 -15.73
C ASP A 113 0.56 -3.12 -15.34
N VAL A 114 0.85 -2.65 -14.14
CA VAL A 114 2.18 -2.66 -13.54
C VAL A 114 2.30 -3.73 -12.47
N THR A 115 3.48 -4.33 -12.35
CA THR A 115 3.78 -5.30 -11.30
C THR A 115 4.97 -4.80 -10.47
N PHE A 116 4.84 -4.82 -9.16
CA PHE A 116 5.91 -4.43 -8.23
C PHE A 116 5.78 -5.17 -6.90
N ARG A 117 6.82 -5.08 -6.07
CA ARG A 117 6.83 -5.71 -4.74
C ARG A 117 6.85 -4.66 -3.63
N GLU A 118 5.97 -4.86 -2.63
CA GLU A 118 5.97 -4.10 -1.39
C GLU A 118 5.80 -5.04 -0.19
N ALA A 119 6.64 -4.91 0.82
CA ALA A 119 6.59 -5.71 2.05
C ALA A 119 6.55 -7.24 1.81
N GLY A 120 7.21 -7.72 0.75
CA GLY A 120 7.25 -9.13 0.37
C GLY A 120 6.04 -9.63 -0.42
N ILE A 121 5.08 -8.76 -0.73
CA ILE A 121 3.90 -9.04 -1.55
C ILE A 121 4.13 -8.52 -2.97
N THR A 122 3.79 -9.33 -3.95
CA THR A 122 3.71 -8.92 -5.35
C THR A 122 2.32 -8.36 -5.64
N TYR A 123 2.26 -7.13 -6.13
CA TYR A 123 1.03 -6.48 -6.56
C TYR A 123 1.06 -6.24 -8.06
N THR A 124 -0.06 -6.57 -8.72
CA THR A 124 -0.35 -6.18 -10.10
C THR A 124 -1.58 -5.29 -10.09
N LEU A 125 -1.53 -4.14 -10.75
CA LEU A 125 -2.66 -3.22 -10.89
C LEU A 125 -2.41 -2.25 -12.06
N ASP A 126 -3.48 -1.65 -12.58
CA ASP A 126 -3.41 -0.44 -13.42
C ASP A 126 -3.70 0.78 -12.53
N PRO A 127 -2.72 1.67 -12.30
CA PRO A 127 -2.89 2.83 -11.41
C PRO A 127 -3.90 3.87 -11.92
N SER A 128 -4.32 3.77 -13.19
CA SER A 128 -5.40 4.61 -13.73
C SER A 128 -6.80 4.09 -13.38
N LYS A 129 -6.92 2.81 -12.98
CA LYS A 129 -8.20 2.15 -12.70
C LYS A 129 -8.45 1.91 -11.24
N VAL A 130 -7.40 1.64 -10.45
CA VAL A 130 -7.51 1.33 -9.02
C VAL A 130 -6.50 2.11 -8.20
N MET A 131 -6.89 2.46 -6.99
CA MET A 131 -6.02 3.17 -6.06
C MET A 131 -4.96 2.24 -5.47
N PHE A 132 -3.76 2.75 -5.23
CA PHE A 132 -2.76 2.10 -4.39
C PHE A 132 -2.15 3.10 -3.38
N SER A 133 -2.20 2.77 -2.09
CA SER A 133 -1.66 3.63 -1.04
C SER A 133 -0.40 3.02 -0.40
N GLN A 134 0.78 3.53 -0.75
CA GLN A 134 2.04 3.19 -0.10
C GLN A 134 2.07 3.59 1.38
N GLY A 135 1.34 4.64 1.76
CA GLY A 135 1.28 5.13 3.14
C GLY A 135 0.73 4.12 4.16
N ASN A 136 0.13 3.02 3.71
CA ASN A 136 -0.37 1.95 4.56
C ASN A 136 0.65 0.81 4.78
N ARG A 137 1.89 0.95 4.27
CA ARG A 137 2.92 -0.10 4.38
C ARG A 137 3.21 -0.50 5.83
N GLY A 138 3.33 0.48 6.72
CA GLY A 138 3.55 0.24 8.16
C GLY A 138 2.40 -0.57 8.76
N GLU A 139 1.17 -0.21 8.44
CA GLU A 139 -0.03 -0.90 8.94
C GLU A 139 -0.17 -2.32 8.38
N LYS A 140 0.15 -2.53 7.11
CA LYS A 140 0.19 -3.89 6.52
C LYS A 140 1.19 -4.82 7.25
N LEU A 141 2.36 -4.30 7.62
CA LEU A 141 3.36 -5.05 8.37
C LEU A 141 2.93 -5.28 9.82
N ARG A 142 2.33 -4.26 10.46
CA ARG A 142 1.78 -4.37 11.82
C ARG A 142 0.68 -5.44 11.87
N LEU A 143 -0.29 -5.40 10.97
CA LEU A 143 -1.34 -6.41 10.88
C LEU A 143 -0.75 -7.82 10.74
N ARG A 144 0.25 -7.99 9.87
CA ARG A 144 0.93 -9.28 9.68
C ARG A 144 1.52 -9.84 10.98
N SER A 145 2.02 -8.96 11.86
CA SER A 145 2.58 -9.39 13.15
C SER A 145 1.53 -9.74 14.21
N LEU A 146 0.28 -9.34 14.00
CA LEU A 146 -0.84 -9.56 14.94
C LEU A 146 -1.68 -10.79 14.58
N VAL A 147 -1.70 -11.17 13.32
CA VAL A 147 -2.47 -12.33 12.84
C VAL A 147 -1.80 -13.62 13.31
N ARG A 148 -2.61 -14.55 13.80
CA ARG A 148 -2.17 -15.90 14.19
C ARG A 148 -2.48 -16.89 13.07
N PRO A 149 -1.64 -17.89 12.84
CA PRO A 149 -1.94 -18.95 11.88
C PRO A 149 -3.27 -19.64 12.21
N GLY A 150 -4.09 -19.80 11.18
CA GLY A 150 -5.40 -20.45 11.30
C GLY A 150 -6.57 -19.53 11.67
N GLU A 151 -6.33 -18.27 12.08
CA GLU A 151 -7.43 -17.31 12.34
C GLU A 151 -8.37 -17.22 11.12
N ARG A 152 -9.66 -17.22 11.38
CA ARG A 152 -10.71 -16.92 10.41
C ARG A 152 -10.91 -15.41 10.36
N ILE A 153 -10.58 -14.81 9.23
CA ILE A 153 -10.49 -13.35 9.08
C ILE A 153 -11.50 -12.88 8.03
N ALA A 154 -12.27 -11.84 8.32
CA ALA A 154 -12.99 -11.07 7.30
C ALA A 154 -12.20 -9.85 6.90
N ASP A 155 -12.03 -9.58 5.60
CA ASP A 155 -11.63 -8.29 5.06
C ASP A 155 -12.82 -7.67 4.33
N MET A 156 -13.46 -6.68 4.98
CA MET A 156 -14.70 -6.08 4.49
C MET A 156 -14.50 -5.15 3.30
N PHE A 157 -13.26 -4.70 3.05
CA PHE A 157 -12.93 -3.72 2.02
C PHE A 157 -11.60 -4.10 1.35
N ALA A 158 -11.57 -5.29 0.75
CA ALA A 158 -10.34 -5.94 0.33
C ALA A 158 -9.53 -5.16 -0.73
N GLY A 159 -10.20 -4.37 -1.57
CA GLY A 159 -9.56 -3.66 -2.67
C GLY A 159 -8.84 -4.65 -3.60
N ILE A 160 -7.58 -4.40 -3.86
CA ILE A 160 -6.70 -5.30 -4.62
C ILE A 160 -5.93 -6.28 -3.72
N GLY A 161 -6.30 -6.37 -2.43
CA GLY A 161 -5.68 -7.25 -1.44
C GLY A 161 -4.72 -6.57 -0.46
N TYR A 162 -4.93 -5.31 -0.10
CA TYR A 162 -4.00 -4.55 0.76
C TYR A 162 -3.73 -5.24 2.10
N PHE A 163 -4.78 -5.56 2.84
CA PHE A 163 -4.71 -6.23 4.14
C PHE A 163 -4.90 -7.73 4.00
N THR A 164 -5.77 -8.16 3.09
CA THR A 164 -6.02 -9.56 2.74
C THR A 164 -4.73 -10.36 2.57
N LEU A 165 -3.84 -9.91 1.66
CA LEU A 165 -2.61 -10.64 1.34
C LEU A 165 -1.62 -10.63 2.52
N SER A 166 -1.58 -9.54 3.29
CA SER A 166 -0.76 -9.45 4.49
C SER A 166 -1.21 -10.44 5.56
N ALA A 167 -2.53 -10.55 5.79
CA ALA A 167 -3.12 -11.46 6.75
C ALA A 167 -2.95 -12.93 6.32
N ALA A 168 -3.17 -13.23 5.03
CA ALA A 168 -2.99 -14.57 4.48
C ALA A 168 -1.53 -15.04 4.52
N LEU A 169 -0.56 -14.15 4.29
CA LEU A 169 0.87 -14.45 4.43
C LEU A 169 1.29 -14.73 5.88
N ALA A 170 0.57 -14.19 6.86
CA ALA A 170 0.77 -14.53 8.28
C ALA A 170 0.15 -15.89 8.65
N GLY A 171 -0.55 -16.54 7.75
CA GLY A 171 -1.21 -17.83 7.97
C GLY A 171 -2.70 -17.77 8.28
N GLY A 172 -3.33 -16.58 8.21
CA GLY A 172 -4.77 -16.42 8.36
C GLY A 172 -5.54 -16.99 7.16
N ASN A 173 -6.78 -17.42 7.42
CA ASN A 173 -7.75 -17.82 6.40
C ASN A 173 -8.69 -16.63 6.17
N VAL A 174 -8.60 -15.98 5.02
CA VAL A 174 -9.25 -14.68 4.79
C VAL A 174 -10.44 -14.81 3.86
N HIS A 175 -11.62 -14.40 4.33
CA HIS A 175 -12.78 -14.10 3.50
C HIS A 175 -12.66 -12.62 3.08
N ALA A 176 -12.38 -12.37 1.81
CA ALA A 176 -12.06 -11.05 1.29
C ALA A 176 -13.19 -10.53 0.41
N VAL A 177 -13.91 -9.52 0.88
CA VAL A 177 -15.06 -8.96 0.16
C VAL A 177 -14.67 -7.63 -0.48
N GLU A 178 -14.98 -7.49 -1.76
CA GLU A 178 -14.73 -6.26 -2.54
C GLU A 178 -15.94 -5.93 -3.41
N ILE A 179 -16.40 -4.69 -3.35
CA ILE A 179 -17.60 -4.22 -4.09
C ILE A 179 -17.26 -3.76 -5.51
N ASN A 180 -16.03 -3.27 -5.73
CA ASN A 180 -15.60 -2.78 -7.04
C ASN A 180 -15.11 -3.96 -7.90
N PRO A 181 -15.79 -4.29 -9.03
CA PRO A 181 -15.41 -5.42 -9.86
C PRO A 181 -14.01 -5.29 -10.48
N VAL A 182 -13.54 -4.06 -10.71
CA VAL A 182 -12.18 -3.83 -11.25
C VAL A 182 -11.14 -4.15 -10.18
N SER A 183 -11.32 -3.66 -8.95
CA SER A 183 -10.45 -4.01 -7.81
C SER A 183 -10.48 -5.50 -7.51
N PHE A 184 -11.66 -6.12 -7.58
CA PHE A 184 -11.85 -7.55 -7.37
C PHE A 184 -11.06 -8.40 -8.38
N ALA A 185 -11.05 -8.01 -9.66
CA ALA A 185 -10.25 -8.71 -10.67
C ALA A 185 -8.75 -8.65 -10.36
N TYR A 186 -8.25 -7.51 -9.86
CA TYR A 186 -6.87 -7.40 -9.39
C TYR A 186 -6.62 -8.15 -8.08
N LEU A 187 -7.60 -8.21 -7.17
CA LEU A 187 -7.52 -9.03 -5.96
C LEU A 187 -7.25 -10.50 -6.32
N GLN A 188 -8.02 -11.06 -7.25
CA GLN A 188 -7.84 -12.44 -7.71
C GLN A 188 -6.45 -12.66 -8.32
N LYS A 189 -6.01 -11.80 -9.25
CA LYS A 189 -4.65 -11.84 -9.83
C LYS A 189 -3.56 -11.81 -8.74
N ASN A 190 -3.74 -10.96 -7.74
CA ASN A 190 -2.75 -10.79 -6.68
C ASN A 190 -2.74 -11.97 -5.69
N ILE A 191 -3.88 -12.61 -5.42
CA ILE A 191 -3.96 -13.86 -4.65
C ILE A 191 -3.14 -14.95 -5.34
N GLU A 192 -3.34 -15.14 -6.64
CA GLU A 192 -2.62 -16.13 -7.45
C GLU A 192 -1.12 -15.83 -7.51
N ALA A 193 -0.73 -14.58 -7.81
CA ALA A 193 0.66 -14.15 -7.93
C ALA A 193 1.47 -14.33 -6.63
N ASN A 194 0.80 -14.43 -5.49
CA ASN A 194 1.42 -14.66 -4.17
C ASN A 194 1.24 -16.10 -3.65
N GLY A 195 0.61 -17.01 -4.42
CA GLY A 195 0.38 -18.40 -4.03
C GLY A 195 -0.58 -18.57 -2.85
N LEU A 196 -1.58 -17.67 -2.71
CA LEU A 196 -2.46 -17.58 -1.54
C LEU A 196 -3.88 -18.13 -1.79
N ALA A 197 -4.14 -18.77 -2.94
CA ALA A 197 -5.46 -19.31 -3.29
C ALA A 197 -6.03 -20.31 -2.27
N GLY A 198 -5.18 -21.03 -1.54
CA GLY A 198 -5.61 -21.95 -0.48
C GLY A 198 -5.95 -21.27 0.87
N ARG A 199 -5.76 -19.96 0.98
CA ARG A 199 -5.99 -19.19 2.23
C ARG A 199 -6.93 -18.02 2.07
N VAL A 200 -7.25 -17.61 0.87
CA VAL A 200 -8.12 -16.47 0.59
C VAL A 200 -9.31 -16.93 -0.23
N ILE A 201 -10.49 -16.61 0.26
CA ILE A 201 -11.77 -16.76 -0.46
C ILE A 201 -12.20 -15.36 -0.87
N PRO A 202 -11.97 -14.92 -2.12
CA PRO A 202 -12.44 -13.63 -2.58
C PRO A 202 -13.91 -13.70 -2.97
N GLU A 203 -14.70 -12.68 -2.61
CA GLU A 203 -16.10 -12.55 -2.96
C GLU A 203 -16.42 -11.14 -3.46
N LEU A 204 -17.04 -11.05 -4.64
CA LEU A 204 -17.50 -9.78 -5.20
C LEU A 204 -18.86 -9.43 -4.61
N GLY A 205 -18.97 -8.23 -4.04
CA GLY A 205 -20.24 -7.72 -3.53
C GLY A 205 -20.11 -6.79 -2.34
N ASP A 206 -21.25 -6.44 -1.77
CA ASP A 206 -21.32 -5.61 -0.57
C ASP A 206 -21.03 -6.46 0.68
N CYS A 207 -20.09 -6.02 1.51
CA CYS A 207 -19.71 -6.73 2.72
C CYS A 207 -20.89 -6.92 3.70
N ARG A 208 -21.89 -6.04 3.67
CA ARG A 208 -23.10 -6.17 4.50
C ARG A 208 -23.95 -7.39 4.16
N GLU A 209 -23.82 -7.90 2.94
CA GLU A 209 -24.59 -9.05 2.42
C GLU A 209 -23.74 -10.32 2.33
N LYS A 210 -22.41 -10.16 2.25
CA LYS A 210 -21.48 -11.22 1.93
C LYS A 210 -20.84 -11.89 3.14
N LEU A 211 -20.76 -11.20 4.27
CA LEU A 211 -20.18 -11.81 5.47
C LEU A 211 -21.05 -12.96 5.98
N THR A 212 -20.42 -14.03 6.46
CA THR A 212 -21.09 -15.24 6.94
C THR A 212 -20.43 -15.79 8.20
N GLY A 213 -21.25 -16.19 9.19
CA GLY A 213 -20.77 -16.78 10.44
C GLY A 213 -19.93 -15.81 11.28
N ILE A 214 -19.07 -16.33 12.14
CA ILE A 214 -18.26 -15.57 13.10
C ILE A 214 -16.79 -15.58 12.66
N TYR A 215 -16.06 -14.48 12.91
CA TYR A 215 -14.66 -14.32 12.58
C TYR A 215 -13.83 -14.04 13.84
N ASP A 216 -12.60 -14.57 13.88
CA ASP A 216 -11.63 -14.25 14.94
C ASP A 216 -11.11 -12.82 14.81
N ARG A 217 -11.08 -12.31 13.56
CA ARG A 217 -10.59 -10.98 13.22
C ARG A 217 -11.36 -10.37 12.07
N ILE A 218 -11.67 -9.06 12.17
CA ILE A 218 -12.38 -8.33 11.12
C ILE A 218 -11.57 -7.09 10.74
N LEU A 219 -11.20 -7.01 9.46
CA LEU A 219 -10.44 -5.90 8.89
C LEU A 219 -11.40 -4.94 8.20
N MET A 220 -11.40 -3.70 8.65
CA MET A 220 -12.29 -2.65 8.15
C MET A 220 -11.44 -1.53 7.58
N GLY A 221 -10.73 -1.80 6.47
CA GLY A 221 -9.67 -0.99 5.87
C GLY A 221 -10.14 0.22 5.08
N HIS A 222 -11.29 0.81 5.40
CA HIS A 222 -11.87 1.98 4.74
C HIS A 222 -12.05 3.16 5.71
N PHE A 223 -11.98 4.41 5.23
CA PHE A 223 -12.11 5.59 6.11
C PHE A 223 -13.51 5.79 6.69
N GLU A 224 -14.51 5.22 6.04
CA GLU A 224 -15.90 5.20 6.49
C GLU A 224 -16.24 3.91 7.26
N ALA A 225 -15.23 3.13 7.65
CA ALA A 225 -15.42 1.87 8.36
C ALA A 225 -16.31 1.98 9.62
N PRO A 226 -16.27 3.06 10.42
CA PRO A 226 -17.16 3.20 11.57
C PRO A 226 -18.64 3.03 11.22
N ALA A 227 -19.09 3.51 10.05
CA ALA A 227 -20.48 3.36 9.60
C ALA A 227 -20.89 1.90 9.29
N PHE A 228 -19.94 0.97 9.20
CA PHE A 228 -20.16 -0.45 8.95
C PHE A 228 -19.93 -1.31 10.20
N LEU A 229 -19.66 -0.67 11.34
CA LEU A 229 -19.25 -1.38 12.54
C LEU A 229 -20.35 -2.31 13.08
N GLU A 230 -21.61 -1.90 13.05
CA GLU A 230 -22.75 -2.75 13.44
C GLU A 230 -22.79 -4.04 12.61
N ASN A 231 -22.57 -3.92 11.28
CA ASN A 231 -22.55 -5.09 10.41
C ASN A 231 -21.38 -6.03 10.78
N ALA A 232 -20.21 -5.49 11.11
CA ALA A 232 -19.07 -6.28 11.56
C ALA A 232 -19.37 -7.00 12.89
N LEU A 233 -20.01 -6.32 13.84
CA LEU A 233 -20.37 -6.87 15.15
C LEU A 233 -21.38 -8.02 15.07
N ASN A 234 -22.24 -8.08 14.05
CA ASN A 234 -23.12 -9.24 13.78
C ASN A 234 -22.33 -10.51 13.42
N HIS A 235 -21.05 -10.40 13.12
CA HIS A 235 -20.15 -11.49 12.76
C HIS A 235 -19.02 -11.65 13.77
N ALA A 236 -19.20 -11.15 14.99
CA ALA A 236 -18.23 -11.14 16.06
C ALA A 236 -18.76 -11.83 17.32
N GLU A 237 -17.85 -12.29 18.17
CA GLU A 237 -18.12 -12.85 19.49
C GLU A 237 -17.04 -12.39 20.48
N PRO A 238 -17.19 -12.63 21.80
CA PRO A 238 -16.11 -12.39 22.74
C PRO A 238 -14.82 -13.07 22.30
N GLY A 239 -13.73 -12.30 22.23
CA GLY A 239 -12.43 -12.71 21.67
C GLY A 239 -12.14 -12.17 20.28
N THR A 240 -13.15 -11.81 19.48
CA THR A 240 -12.97 -11.18 18.16
C THR A 240 -12.18 -9.87 18.26
N VAL A 241 -11.29 -9.62 17.31
CA VAL A 241 -10.54 -8.36 17.18
C VAL A 241 -10.96 -7.64 15.91
N LEU A 242 -11.46 -6.41 16.05
CA LEU A 242 -11.80 -5.55 14.92
C LEU A 242 -10.68 -4.50 14.70
N HIS A 243 -10.27 -4.29 13.46
CA HIS A 243 -9.35 -3.23 13.04
C HIS A 243 -10.14 -2.16 12.29
N VAL A 244 -10.61 -1.15 13.01
CA VAL A 244 -11.49 -0.11 12.47
C VAL A 244 -10.66 1.08 12.01
N HIS A 245 -10.56 1.30 10.71
CA HIS A 245 -9.88 2.46 10.14
C HIS A 245 -10.79 3.69 10.13
N GLY A 246 -10.19 4.88 10.26
CA GLY A 246 -10.93 6.13 10.18
C GLY A 246 -10.01 7.34 10.08
N VAL A 247 -10.58 8.51 9.81
CA VAL A 247 -9.89 9.80 9.79
C VAL A 247 -10.43 10.70 10.91
N GLY A 248 -9.52 11.35 11.62
CA GLY A 248 -9.84 12.12 12.83
C GLY A 248 -10.03 11.21 14.04
N ASP A 249 -10.60 11.75 15.11
CA ASP A 249 -10.93 10.96 16.30
C ASP A 249 -12.31 10.29 16.13
N ARG A 250 -12.33 8.96 16.13
CA ARG A 250 -13.53 8.13 16.01
C ARG A 250 -13.75 7.25 17.25
N LYS A 251 -12.96 7.45 18.29
CA LYS A 251 -12.98 6.56 19.45
C LYS A 251 -14.35 6.50 20.11
N ASN A 252 -14.99 7.64 20.35
CA ASN A 252 -16.30 7.67 21.03
C ASN A 252 -17.38 7.00 20.17
N GLU A 253 -17.45 7.30 18.88
CA GLU A 253 -18.39 6.69 17.92
C GLU A 253 -18.24 5.15 17.89
N ILE A 254 -17.00 4.65 17.86
CA ILE A 254 -16.70 3.23 17.88
C ILE A 254 -17.12 2.62 19.22
N SER A 255 -16.80 3.27 20.34
CA SER A 255 -17.14 2.81 21.68
C SER A 255 -18.64 2.70 21.89
N GLU A 256 -19.40 3.74 21.54
CA GLU A 256 -20.87 3.76 21.66
C GLU A 256 -21.52 2.65 20.82
N THR A 257 -21.01 2.39 19.61
CA THR A 257 -21.54 1.31 18.75
C THR A 257 -21.28 -0.06 19.34
N VAL A 258 -20.06 -0.32 19.86
CA VAL A 258 -19.70 -1.62 20.46
C VAL A 258 -20.50 -1.88 21.74
N GLU A 259 -20.65 -0.86 22.60
CA GLU A 259 -21.46 -0.92 23.83
C GLU A 259 -22.94 -1.13 23.51
N GLY A 260 -23.45 -0.42 22.49
CA GLY A 260 -24.83 -0.57 22.01
C GLY A 260 -25.14 -1.97 21.48
N ALA A 261 -24.15 -2.67 20.94
CA ALA A 261 -24.25 -4.07 20.55
C ALA A 261 -24.12 -5.07 21.71
N GLY A 262 -23.91 -4.58 22.94
CA GLY A 262 -23.85 -5.39 24.16
C GLY A 262 -22.49 -6.03 24.46
N PHE A 263 -21.41 -5.59 23.79
CA PHE A 263 -20.07 -6.09 24.04
C PHE A 263 -19.31 -5.22 25.05
N THR A 264 -18.49 -5.87 25.87
CA THR A 264 -17.37 -5.24 26.57
C THR A 264 -16.11 -5.36 25.71
N TYR A 265 -15.17 -4.42 25.83
CA TYR A 265 -14.04 -4.37 24.93
C TYR A 265 -12.81 -3.68 25.53
N VAL A 266 -11.66 -3.91 24.86
CA VAL A 266 -10.44 -3.10 25.03
C VAL A 266 -10.15 -2.45 23.70
N ILE A 267 -9.91 -1.12 23.70
CA ILE A 267 -9.63 -0.33 22.49
C ILE A 267 -8.26 0.34 22.57
N SER A 268 -7.50 0.27 21.48
CA SER A 268 -6.24 1.01 21.32
C SER A 268 -6.17 1.68 19.95
N GLU A 269 -5.60 2.89 19.90
CA GLU A 269 -5.43 3.66 18.66
C GLU A 269 -4.01 3.55 18.13
N HIS A 270 -3.86 3.35 16.81
CA HIS A 270 -2.61 3.40 16.06
C HIS A 270 -2.69 4.42 14.94
N LYS A 271 -1.82 5.45 14.99
CA LYS A 271 -1.72 6.46 13.94
C LYS A 271 -0.95 5.90 12.75
N VAL A 272 -1.58 5.82 11.59
CA VAL A 272 -1.01 5.26 10.36
C VAL A 272 -0.25 6.32 9.57
N LYS A 273 -0.90 7.44 9.27
CA LYS A 273 -0.30 8.56 8.51
C LYS A 273 -1.08 9.86 8.72
N LYS A 274 -0.42 11.00 8.49
CA LYS A 274 -1.13 12.27 8.36
C LYS A 274 -2.04 12.23 7.13
N TYR A 275 -3.28 12.68 7.29
CA TYR A 275 -4.27 12.72 6.22
C TYR A 275 -4.38 14.11 5.61
N ALA A 276 -4.75 15.10 6.39
CA ALA A 276 -4.79 16.51 6.00
C ALA A 276 -4.71 17.41 7.24
N GLY A 277 -3.91 18.47 7.20
CA GLY A 277 -3.77 19.41 8.29
C GLY A 277 -3.39 18.73 9.62
N ARG A 278 -4.28 18.77 10.61
CA ARG A 278 -4.12 18.11 11.92
C ARG A 278 -4.75 16.74 12.00
N LEU A 279 -5.45 16.29 10.95
CA LEU A 279 -6.14 15.01 10.92
C LEU A 279 -5.16 13.87 10.63
N TRP A 280 -5.35 12.76 11.34
CA TRP A 280 -4.64 11.50 11.13
C TRP A 280 -5.59 10.46 10.56
N HIS A 281 -5.08 9.63 9.69
CA HIS A 281 -5.62 8.30 9.45
C HIS A 281 -5.13 7.41 10.58
N SER A 282 -6.06 6.88 11.37
CA SER A 282 -5.80 5.99 12.49
C SER A 282 -6.52 4.64 12.30
N VAL A 283 -6.07 3.65 13.03
CA VAL A 283 -6.73 2.35 13.23
C VAL A 283 -7.03 2.19 14.70
N TRP A 284 -8.27 1.85 15.02
CA TRP A 284 -8.66 1.42 16.36
C TRP A 284 -8.74 -0.10 16.37
N ASP A 285 -7.85 -0.71 17.16
CA ASP A 285 -7.93 -2.13 17.47
C ASP A 285 -8.91 -2.32 18.61
N VAL A 286 -10.03 -2.93 18.33
CA VAL A 286 -11.10 -3.23 19.30
C VAL A 286 -11.13 -4.72 19.55
N LYS A 287 -10.74 -5.14 20.75
CA LYS A 287 -10.82 -6.53 21.18
C LYS A 287 -12.06 -6.70 22.04
N LEU A 288 -13.00 -7.51 21.59
CA LEU A 288 -14.19 -7.88 22.35
C LEU A 288 -13.82 -8.84 23.49
N VAL A 289 -14.48 -8.66 24.64
CA VAL A 289 -14.21 -9.42 25.88
C VAL A 289 -15.45 -10.17 26.32
#